data_0f21da0f9a7f253fec4713a5ff951297
#
_entry.id   0f21da0f9a7f253fec4713a5ff951297
#
_cell.length_a   1.000
_cell.length_b   1.000
_cell.length_c   1.000
_cell.angle_alpha   90.00
_cell.angle_beta   90.00
_cell.angle_gamma   90.00
#
_symmetry.space_group_name_H-M   'P 1'
#
loop_
_entity.id
_entity.type
_entity.pdbx_description
1 polymer ?
#
loop_
_entity_poly.entity_id
_entity_poly.type
_entity_poly.pdbx_seq_one_letter_code
_entity_poly.pdbx_strand_id
1 'polypeptide(L)'
;MSDTIEDRGLVAFADGAARLVGVRCTACATHAFPRQQACPRCGATTETVVLPDRGEVWSWTIQHIQPKPPYRGPEPFEPFAVGYVDLGSIRVEARLAGRAPDGWRIGDAVRLRTGPADDDGNVWSFEFVPEDLSA
;
A
#
# COMPACT_ATOMS: atom_id res chain seq x y z
N MET A 1 5.79 23.49 2.52
CA MET A 1 4.93 22.81 3.49
C MET A 1 5.46 21.41 3.74
N SER A 2 5.70 21.06 4.98
CA SER A 2 6.21 19.72 5.31
C SER A 2 5.06 18.72 5.28
N ASP A 3 5.30 17.57 4.65
CA ASP A 3 4.34 16.50 4.62
C ASP A 3 4.25 15.83 5.99
N THR A 4 3.04 15.46 6.39
CA THR A 4 2.80 14.71 7.62
C THR A 4 2.74 13.23 7.29
N ILE A 5 3.48 12.41 8.04
CA ILE A 5 3.49 10.96 7.88
C ILE A 5 2.80 10.34 9.09
N GLU A 6 1.90 9.36 8.86
CA GLU A 6 1.22 8.66 9.95
C GLU A 6 2.19 7.79 10.75
N ASP A 7 1.76 7.33 11.95
CA ASP A 7 2.65 6.72 12.95
C ASP A 7 3.42 5.49 12.45
N ARG A 8 2.83 4.69 11.56
CA ARG A 8 3.52 3.52 11.01
C ARG A 8 4.52 3.85 9.90
N GLY A 9 4.51 5.10 9.42
CA GLY A 9 5.41 5.54 8.37
C GLY A 9 5.08 5.03 6.98
N LEU A 10 3.85 4.60 6.75
CA LEU A 10 3.44 4.03 5.46
C LEU A 10 2.69 5.01 4.57
N VAL A 11 1.93 5.93 5.18
CA VAL A 11 1.07 6.88 4.47
C VAL A 11 1.45 8.29 4.84
N ALA A 12 1.62 9.14 3.84
CA ALA A 12 1.88 10.57 4.01
C ALA A 12 0.74 11.39 3.44
N PHE A 13 0.56 12.58 3.99
CA PHE A 13 -0.43 13.55 3.53
C PHE A 13 0.30 14.67 2.80
N ALA A 14 0.20 14.65 1.48
CA ALA A 14 0.85 15.60 0.60
C ALA A 14 -0.21 16.31 -0.25
N ASP A 15 -0.20 17.63 -0.27
CA ASP A 15 -1.13 18.44 -1.08
C ASP A 15 -2.60 18.04 -0.89
N GLY A 16 -2.98 17.73 0.35
CA GLY A 16 -4.36 17.37 0.69
C GLY A 16 -4.78 15.96 0.31
N ALA A 17 -3.85 15.13 -0.15
CA ALA A 17 -4.12 13.75 -0.53
C ALA A 17 -3.22 12.79 0.24
N ALA A 18 -3.76 11.61 0.56
CA ALA A 18 -2.98 10.55 1.21
C ALA A 18 -2.31 9.67 0.15
N ARG A 19 -1.03 9.37 0.35
CA ARG A 19 -0.23 8.57 -0.56
C ARG A 19 0.66 7.63 0.23
N LEU A 20 1.03 6.51 -0.37
CA LEU A 20 2.07 5.64 0.21
C LEU A 20 3.42 6.33 0.12
N VAL A 21 4.25 6.10 1.12
CA VAL A 21 5.61 6.63 1.16
C VAL A 21 6.60 5.48 1.15
N GLY A 22 7.51 5.53 0.22
CA GLY A 22 8.63 4.62 0.16
C GLY A 22 9.94 5.37 0.19
N VAL A 23 10.99 4.71 -0.25
CA VAL A 23 12.32 5.31 -0.38
C VAL A 23 12.90 5.01 -1.76
N ARG A 24 13.84 5.85 -2.17
CA ARG A 24 14.64 5.66 -3.36
C ARG A 24 16.10 5.72 -2.97
N CYS A 25 16.88 4.76 -3.42
CA CYS A 25 18.32 4.76 -3.16
C CYS A 25 19.00 5.93 -3.87
N THR A 26 19.85 6.65 -3.15
CA THR A 26 20.58 7.79 -3.71
C THR A 26 21.70 7.37 -4.68
N ALA A 27 22.12 6.09 -4.62
CA ALA A 27 23.20 5.58 -5.45
C ALA A 27 22.71 4.78 -6.66
N CYS A 28 21.82 3.79 -6.46
CA CYS A 28 21.39 2.90 -7.54
C CYS A 28 19.95 3.11 -7.99
N ALA A 29 19.23 4.06 -7.40
CA ALA A 29 17.84 4.40 -7.72
C ALA A 29 16.82 3.30 -7.44
N THR A 30 17.18 2.24 -6.73
CA THR A 30 16.23 1.19 -6.31
C THR A 30 15.20 1.78 -5.36
N HIS A 31 13.93 1.45 -5.59
CA HIS A 31 12.82 1.84 -4.72
C HIS A 31 12.51 0.73 -3.72
N ALA A 32 12.06 1.10 -2.54
CA ALA A 32 11.63 0.15 -1.50
C ALA A 32 10.42 0.68 -0.74
N PHE A 33 9.59 -0.24 -0.29
CA PHE A 33 8.44 0.02 0.56
C PHE A 33 8.24 -1.20 1.48
N PRO A 34 8.06 -1.01 2.79
CA PRO A 34 8.09 0.25 3.55
C PRO A 34 9.46 0.91 3.56
N ARG A 35 9.52 2.12 4.12
CA ARG A 35 10.77 2.90 4.17
C ARG A 35 11.87 2.17 4.93
N GLN A 36 13.08 2.27 4.44
CA GLN A 36 14.29 1.71 5.02
C GLN A 36 15.40 2.76 4.95
N GLN A 37 16.27 2.80 5.96
CA GLN A 37 17.39 3.75 5.96
C GLN A 37 18.47 3.38 4.95
N ALA A 38 18.66 2.08 4.74
CA ALA A 38 19.65 1.58 3.80
C ALA A 38 18.99 0.87 2.64
N CYS A 39 19.54 1.04 1.43
CA CYS A 39 19.02 0.37 0.26
C CYS A 39 19.13 -1.15 0.41
N PRO A 40 18.05 -1.91 0.18
CA PRO A 40 18.11 -3.38 0.30
C PRO A 40 18.97 -4.03 -0.77
N ARG A 41 19.32 -3.31 -1.83
CA ARG A 41 20.13 -3.83 -2.93
C ARG A 41 21.60 -3.53 -2.77
N CYS A 42 21.98 -2.27 -2.43
CA CYS A 42 23.39 -1.86 -2.41
C CYS A 42 23.86 -1.30 -1.07
N GLY A 43 22.97 -1.11 -0.10
CA GLY A 43 23.31 -0.62 1.23
C GLY A 43 23.52 0.88 1.35
N ALA A 44 23.43 1.64 0.28
CA ALA A 44 23.58 3.09 0.32
C ALA A 44 22.40 3.76 1.03
N THR A 45 22.56 5.04 1.36
CA THR A 45 21.49 5.82 1.99
C THR A 45 20.30 6.00 1.04
N THR A 46 19.12 6.19 1.62
CA THR A 46 17.88 6.34 0.88
C THR A 46 17.26 7.71 1.15
N GLU A 47 16.41 8.14 0.23
CA GLU A 47 15.59 9.33 0.39
C GLU A 47 14.11 8.95 0.35
N THR A 48 13.29 9.65 1.14
CA THR A 48 11.85 9.42 1.16
C THR A 48 11.21 9.91 -0.14
N VAL A 49 10.36 9.08 -0.73
CA VAL A 49 9.62 9.45 -1.94
C VAL A 49 8.15 9.09 -1.77
N VAL A 50 7.29 9.89 -2.40
CA VAL A 50 5.86 9.62 -2.47
C VAL A 50 5.63 8.68 -3.66
N LEU A 51 4.88 7.59 -3.42
CA LEU A 51 4.61 6.61 -4.46
C LEU A 51 3.34 6.98 -5.24
N PRO A 52 3.25 6.55 -6.52
CA PRO A 52 2.01 6.73 -7.28
C PRO A 52 0.82 6.09 -6.60
N ASP A 53 -0.37 6.62 -6.83
CA ASP A 53 -1.62 6.12 -6.25
C ASP A 53 -2.41 5.23 -7.21
N ARG A 54 -1.86 4.93 -8.38
CA ARG A 54 -2.50 4.10 -9.39
C ARG A 54 -1.52 3.08 -9.94
N GLY A 55 -2.04 1.90 -10.26
CA GLY A 55 -1.22 0.85 -10.82
C GLY A 55 -2.06 -0.29 -11.36
N GLU A 56 -1.43 -1.43 -11.51
CA GLU A 56 -2.05 -2.64 -12.03
C GLU A 56 -1.76 -3.82 -11.12
N VAL A 57 -2.71 -4.74 -11.02
CA VAL A 57 -2.51 -5.99 -10.29
C VAL A 57 -1.46 -6.82 -11.03
N TRP A 58 -0.34 -7.08 -10.36
CA TRP A 58 0.73 -7.91 -10.92
C TRP A 58 0.55 -9.39 -10.56
N SER A 59 0.08 -9.68 -9.35
CA SER A 59 -0.29 -11.01 -8.89
C SER A 59 -1.27 -10.88 -7.74
N TRP A 60 -2.03 -11.94 -7.46
CA TRP A 60 -2.98 -11.93 -6.35
C TRP A 60 -3.29 -13.32 -5.87
N THR A 61 -3.79 -13.38 -4.64
CA THR A 61 -4.28 -14.60 -4.02
C THR A 61 -5.39 -14.25 -3.03
N ILE A 62 -6.03 -15.27 -2.48
CA ILE A 62 -7.07 -15.07 -1.46
C ILE A 62 -6.53 -15.57 -0.11
N GLN A 63 -6.61 -14.72 0.90
CA GLN A 63 -6.27 -15.06 2.27
C GLN A 63 -7.49 -15.72 2.91
N HIS A 64 -7.42 -17.03 3.12
CA HIS A 64 -8.52 -17.81 3.69
C HIS A 64 -8.42 -18.00 5.19
N ILE A 65 -7.25 -17.77 5.78
CA ILE A 65 -6.99 -17.98 7.20
C ILE A 65 -6.82 -16.63 7.87
N GLN A 66 -7.51 -16.43 9.00
CA GLN A 66 -7.37 -15.17 9.74
C GLN A 66 -5.92 -14.99 10.19
N PRO A 67 -5.30 -13.84 9.84
CA PRO A 67 -3.95 -13.52 10.29
C PRO A 67 -3.88 -13.42 11.82
N LYS A 68 -2.70 -13.69 12.38
CA LYS A 68 -2.47 -13.54 13.81
C LYS A 68 -2.55 -12.06 14.23
N PRO A 69 -2.91 -11.79 15.51
CA PRO A 69 -2.86 -10.41 15.98
C PRO A 69 -1.50 -9.76 15.71
N PRO A 70 -1.44 -8.47 15.39
CA PRO A 70 -2.50 -7.47 15.56
C PRO A 70 -3.44 -7.29 14.34
N TYR A 71 -3.84 -8.36 13.69
CA TYR A 71 -4.78 -8.27 12.58
C TYR A 71 -6.05 -7.51 13.00
N ARG A 72 -6.50 -6.61 12.12
CA ARG A 72 -7.74 -5.86 12.27
C ARG A 72 -8.58 -6.04 11.03
N GLY A 73 -9.75 -6.61 11.18
CA GLY A 73 -10.67 -6.85 10.07
C GLY A 73 -12.03 -7.27 10.57
N PRO A 74 -12.89 -7.71 9.64
CA PRO A 74 -14.27 -8.11 10.01
C PRO A 74 -14.30 -9.23 11.04
N GLU A 75 -15.30 -9.19 11.90
CA GLU A 75 -15.66 -10.30 12.78
C GLU A 75 -17.12 -10.69 12.52
N PRO A 76 -17.40 -11.97 12.16
CA PRO A 76 -16.43 -13.04 11.98
C PRO A 76 -15.47 -12.78 10.79
N PHE A 77 -14.33 -13.49 10.79
CA PHE A 77 -13.35 -13.36 9.72
C PHE A 77 -13.97 -13.73 8.37
N GLU A 78 -13.67 -12.91 7.37
CA GLU A 78 -14.04 -13.17 5.97
C GLU A 78 -12.78 -13.23 5.11
N PRO A 79 -12.68 -14.21 4.19
CA PRO A 79 -11.57 -14.24 3.25
C PRO A 79 -11.47 -12.95 2.45
N PHE A 80 -10.23 -12.54 2.13
CA PHE A 80 -10.01 -11.32 1.37
C PHE A 80 -8.86 -11.53 0.37
N ALA A 81 -8.88 -10.74 -0.70
CA ALA A 81 -7.81 -10.77 -1.68
C ALA A 81 -6.62 -9.95 -1.24
N VAL A 82 -5.43 -10.45 -1.53
CA VAL A 82 -4.15 -9.79 -1.30
C VAL A 82 -3.34 -9.96 -2.58
N GLY A 83 -2.59 -8.94 -2.97
CA GLY A 83 -1.77 -9.05 -4.16
C GLY A 83 -0.64 -8.05 -4.18
N TYR A 84 0.18 -8.18 -5.23
CA TYR A 84 1.19 -7.18 -5.55
C TYR A 84 0.64 -6.26 -6.61
N VAL A 85 0.72 -4.96 -6.33
CA VAL A 85 0.31 -3.91 -7.25
C VAL A 85 1.57 -3.28 -7.84
N ASP A 86 1.64 -3.24 -9.16
CA ASP A 86 2.76 -2.61 -9.88
C ASP A 86 2.45 -1.12 -10.04
N LEU A 87 3.25 -0.29 -9.39
CA LEU A 87 3.13 1.17 -9.45
C LEU A 87 4.10 1.80 -10.45
N GLY A 88 4.77 0.95 -11.25
CA GLY A 88 5.78 1.39 -12.22
C GLY A 88 7.19 1.21 -11.69
N SER A 89 7.58 1.99 -10.71
CA SER A 89 8.92 1.92 -10.12
C SER A 89 9.06 0.85 -9.04
N ILE A 90 7.95 0.33 -8.54
CA ILE A 90 7.94 -0.60 -7.41
C ILE A 90 6.65 -1.43 -7.45
N ARG A 91 6.71 -2.64 -6.88
CA ARG A 91 5.54 -3.47 -6.60
C ARG A 91 5.29 -3.47 -5.10
N VAL A 92 4.04 -3.24 -4.72
CA VAL A 92 3.64 -3.11 -3.32
C VAL A 92 2.64 -4.20 -2.99
N GLU A 93 2.88 -4.97 -1.92
CA GLU A 93 1.89 -5.92 -1.43
C GLU A 93 0.80 -5.17 -0.68
N ALA A 94 -0.45 -5.47 -1.01
CA ALA A 94 -1.58 -4.79 -0.40
C ALA A 94 -2.85 -5.63 -0.49
N ARG A 95 -3.79 -5.27 0.36
CA ARG A 95 -5.15 -5.80 0.27
C ARG A 95 -5.82 -5.26 -0.98
N LEU A 96 -6.55 -6.13 -1.69
CA LEU A 96 -7.37 -5.77 -2.84
C LEU A 96 -8.83 -5.81 -2.41
N ALA A 97 -9.55 -4.70 -2.56
CA ALA A 97 -10.91 -4.56 -2.07
C ALA A 97 -11.80 -3.93 -3.14
N GLY A 98 -13.09 -3.79 -2.85
CA GLY A 98 -14.02 -3.15 -3.76
C GLY A 98 -14.70 -4.09 -4.74
N ARG A 99 -14.37 -5.39 -4.69
CA ARG A 99 -15.06 -6.45 -5.44
C ARG A 99 -14.91 -7.78 -4.70
N ALA A 100 -15.60 -8.81 -5.16
CA ALA A 100 -15.49 -10.14 -4.56
C ALA A 100 -14.04 -10.62 -4.60
N PRO A 101 -13.57 -11.36 -3.57
CA PRO A 101 -12.16 -11.80 -3.49
C PRO A 101 -11.68 -12.58 -4.70
N ASP A 102 -12.55 -13.33 -5.38
CA ASP A 102 -12.20 -14.14 -6.55
C ASP A 102 -12.42 -13.38 -7.87
N GLY A 103 -12.78 -12.12 -7.82
CA GLY A 103 -13.08 -11.31 -9.00
C GLY A 103 -11.89 -10.58 -9.61
N TRP A 104 -10.67 -10.82 -9.11
CA TRP A 104 -9.47 -10.11 -9.57
C TRP A 104 -8.80 -10.82 -10.73
N ARG A 105 -8.11 -10.05 -11.56
CA ARG A 105 -7.30 -10.56 -12.67
C ARG A 105 -5.99 -9.79 -12.77
N ILE A 106 -4.93 -10.46 -13.19
CA ILE A 106 -3.66 -9.81 -13.47
C ILE A 106 -3.89 -8.78 -14.58
N GLY A 107 -3.37 -7.56 -14.36
CA GLY A 107 -3.56 -6.44 -15.28
C GLY A 107 -4.70 -5.51 -14.93
N ASP A 108 -5.53 -5.86 -13.94
CA ASP A 108 -6.63 -4.98 -13.53
C ASP A 108 -6.09 -3.63 -13.04
N ALA A 109 -6.64 -2.54 -13.55
CA ALA A 109 -6.28 -1.20 -13.13
C ALA A 109 -6.87 -0.91 -11.76
N VAL A 110 -6.03 -0.39 -10.85
CA VAL A 110 -6.41 -0.12 -9.46
C VAL A 110 -5.94 1.26 -9.02
N ARG A 111 -6.59 1.77 -7.98
CA ARG A 111 -6.20 3.00 -7.31
C ARG A 111 -6.11 2.81 -5.80
N LEU A 112 -5.29 3.62 -5.18
CA LEU A 112 -5.11 3.61 -3.73
C LEU A 112 -6.35 4.15 -3.03
N ARG A 113 -6.75 3.47 -1.95
CA ARG A 113 -7.76 3.95 -1.02
C ARG A 113 -7.17 3.87 0.38
N THR A 114 -7.23 4.97 1.13
CA THR A 114 -6.67 5.06 2.47
C THR A 114 -7.74 5.49 3.46
N GLY A 115 -7.53 5.17 4.72
CA GLY A 115 -8.42 5.61 5.78
C GLY A 115 -7.80 5.43 7.15
N PRO A 116 -8.31 6.14 8.16
CA PRO A 116 -7.80 5.97 9.52
C PRO A 116 -8.10 4.55 10.02
N ALA A 117 -7.11 3.96 10.69
CA ALA A 117 -7.21 2.61 11.24
C ALA A 117 -7.44 2.64 12.75
N ASP A 118 -7.32 3.79 13.39
CA ASP A 118 -7.62 4.00 14.79
C ASP A 118 -8.53 5.22 14.98
N ASP A 119 -9.07 5.38 16.19
CA ASP A 119 -10.01 6.46 16.48
C ASP A 119 -9.35 7.84 16.50
N ASP A 120 -8.05 7.89 16.74
CA ASP A 120 -7.29 9.14 16.86
C ASP A 120 -6.74 9.64 15.53
N GLY A 121 -6.82 8.84 14.47
CA GLY A 121 -6.28 9.18 13.16
C GLY A 121 -4.76 9.16 13.09
N ASN A 122 -4.08 8.54 14.05
CA ASN A 122 -2.62 8.45 14.11
C ASN A 122 -2.07 7.28 13.30
N VAL A 123 -2.89 6.27 13.05
CA VAL A 123 -2.55 5.10 12.26
C VAL A 123 -3.49 5.03 11.07
N TRP A 124 -2.92 4.85 9.88
CA TRP A 124 -3.70 4.78 8.65
C TRP A 124 -3.51 3.44 7.97
N SER A 125 -4.59 2.93 7.39
CA SER A 125 -4.57 1.74 6.56
C SER A 125 -4.64 2.12 5.10
N PHE A 126 -4.25 1.19 4.25
CA PHE A 126 -4.36 1.36 2.81
C PHE A 126 -4.76 0.04 2.14
N GLU A 127 -5.39 0.18 0.99
CA GLU A 127 -5.76 -0.94 0.14
C GLU A 127 -5.86 -0.42 -1.30
N PHE A 128 -5.95 -1.32 -2.26
CA PHE A 128 -6.20 -0.94 -3.65
C PHE A 128 -7.58 -1.43 -4.06
N VAL A 129 -8.27 -0.59 -4.81
CA VAL A 129 -9.62 -0.86 -5.32
C VAL A 129 -9.63 -0.68 -6.82
N PRO A 130 -10.65 -1.24 -7.54
CA PRO A 130 -10.75 -1.00 -8.99
C PRO A 130 -10.71 0.50 -9.28
N GLU A 131 -9.98 0.88 -10.32
CA GLU A 131 -9.81 2.29 -10.68
C GLU A 131 -11.15 2.99 -10.94
N ASP A 132 -12.11 2.26 -11.49
CA ASP A 132 -13.44 2.77 -11.82
C ASP A 132 -14.46 2.61 -10.70
N LEU A 133 -14.05 2.17 -9.51
CA LEU A 133 -14.96 2.01 -8.38
C LEU A 133 -15.51 3.37 -7.96
N SER A 134 -16.83 3.45 -7.86
CA SER A 134 -17.50 4.65 -7.39
C SER A 134 -17.31 4.82 -5.89
N ALA A 135 -16.71 5.96 -5.51
CA ALA A 135 -16.50 6.41 -4.12
C ALA A 135 -16.26 5.33 -3.10
#